data_19d5612d9a545b2493f8704f16bc8673
#
_entry.id   19d5612d9a545b2493f8704f16bc8673
#
_cell.length_a   1.000
_cell.length_b   1.000
_cell.length_c   1.000
_cell.angle_alpha   90.00
_cell.angle_beta   90.00
_cell.angle_gamma   90.00
#
_symmetry.space_group_name_H-M   'P 1'
#
loop_
_entity.id
_entity.type
_entity.pdbx_description
1 polymer ?
#
loop_
_entity_poly.entity_id
_entity_poly.type
_entity_poly.pdbx_seq_one_letter_code
_entity_poly.pdbx_strand_id
1 'polypeptide(L)'
;NTGFYYLNVKKYLPVAGFQNLSDENNILLQKPGDFGGYCLAWCLWYLEHRIKNYKFSAKQLIQKSITKLLMRENNLIEFIRNYANQLDKNRLKLLEEIGIPKNRTSNQKFNSNEDKLIFKYIIGKLTIS
;
A
#
# COMPACT_ATOMS: atom_id res chain seq x y z
N ASN A 1 -23.12 -0.69 18.08
CA ASN A 1 -22.22 -1.76 17.60
C ASN A 1 -21.73 -1.38 16.22
N THR A 2 -20.50 -0.82 16.13
CA THR A 2 -19.94 -0.25 14.89
C THR A 2 -19.51 -1.29 13.86
N GLY A 3 -19.69 -2.59 14.11
CA GLY A 3 -19.35 -3.66 13.17
C GLY A 3 -17.85 -3.84 12.85
N PHE A 4 -16.96 -3.09 13.50
CA PHE A 4 -15.51 -3.25 13.33
C PHE A 4 -14.96 -4.23 14.34
N TYR A 5 -14.11 -5.14 13.88
CA TYR A 5 -13.40 -6.08 14.73
C TYR A 5 -11.94 -6.22 14.28
N TYR A 6 -11.07 -6.41 15.24
CA TYR A 6 -9.65 -6.59 14.99
C TYR A 6 -9.37 -8.00 14.45
N LEU A 7 -8.69 -8.07 13.30
CA LEU A 7 -8.18 -9.31 12.74
C LEU A 7 -6.69 -9.43 12.98
N ASN A 8 -6.30 -10.39 13.80
CA ASN A 8 -4.89 -10.67 14.04
C ASN A 8 -4.28 -11.36 12.80
N VAL A 9 -3.42 -10.66 12.08
CA VAL A 9 -2.76 -11.16 10.86
C VAL A 9 -1.90 -12.40 11.11
N LYS A 10 -1.36 -12.59 12.31
CA LYS A 10 -0.60 -13.80 12.69
C LYS A 10 -1.37 -15.10 12.51
N LYS A 11 -2.70 -15.04 12.47
CA LYS A 11 -3.55 -16.22 12.22
C LYS A 11 -3.56 -16.68 10.76
N TYR A 12 -3.13 -15.81 9.84
CA TYR A 12 -3.32 -16.03 8.39
C TYR A 12 -2.02 -15.93 7.59
N LEU A 13 -1.01 -15.26 8.13
CA LEU A 13 0.30 -15.12 7.51
C LEU A 13 1.29 -16.12 8.13
N PRO A 14 2.13 -16.78 7.34
CA PRO A 14 3.18 -17.68 7.84
C PRO A 14 4.23 -16.93 8.66
N VAL A 15 4.40 -15.64 8.40
CA VAL A 15 5.30 -14.70 9.08
C VAL A 15 4.51 -13.49 9.59
N ALA A 16 5.13 -12.61 10.36
CA ALA A 16 4.47 -11.50 11.04
C ALA A 16 3.82 -10.46 10.10
N GLY A 17 4.13 -10.46 8.82
CA GLY A 17 3.56 -9.54 7.82
C GLY A 17 4.15 -9.72 6.42
N PHE A 18 3.61 -9.00 5.45
CA PHE A 18 4.11 -9.01 4.07
C PHE A 18 5.56 -8.51 3.94
N GLN A 19 5.98 -7.57 4.79
CA GLN A 19 7.36 -7.11 4.83
C GLN A 19 8.31 -8.26 5.16
N ASN A 20 8.00 -9.05 6.19
CA ASN A 20 8.81 -10.20 6.55
C ASN A 20 8.86 -11.26 5.44
N LEU A 21 7.75 -11.46 4.73
CA LEU A 21 7.70 -12.37 3.57
C LEU A 21 8.66 -11.90 2.47
N SER A 22 8.76 -10.59 2.22
CA SER A 22 9.68 -10.04 1.23
C SER A 22 11.14 -10.14 1.70
N ASP A 23 11.40 -9.96 2.99
CA ASP A 23 12.74 -10.08 3.58
C ASP A 23 13.24 -11.53 3.52
N GLU A 24 12.40 -12.51 3.83
CA GLU A 24 12.73 -13.94 3.66
C GLU A 24 13.00 -14.28 2.20
N ASN A 25 12.20 -13.77 1.28
CA ASN A 25 12.40 -13.98 -0.15
C ASN A 25 13.76 -13.42 -0.63
N ASN A 26 14.21 -12.28 -0.06
CA ASN A 26 15.51 -11.71 -0.38
C ASN A 26 16.68 -12.53 0.13
N ILE A 27 16.57 -13.05 1.34
CA ILE A 27 17.58 -13.94 1.92
C ILE A 27 17.77 -15.15 1.00
N LEU A 28 16.68 -15.77 0.57
CA LEU A 28 16.69 -16.91 -0.36
C LEU A 28 17.33 -16.56 -1.71
N LEU A 29 17.12 -15.35 -2.21
CA LEU A 29 17.67 -14.88 -3.48
C LEU A 29 19.06 -14.24 -3.34
N GLN A 30 19.64 -14.24 -2.15
CA GLN A 30 20.94 -13.60 -1.82
C GLN A 30 21.02 -12.13 -2.26
N LYS A 31 19.90 -11.40 -2.16
CA LYS A 31 19.81 -9.99 -2.51
C LYS A 31 19.81 -9.11 -1.27
N PRO A 32 20.46 -7.93 -1.31
CA PRO A 32 20.40 -6.99 -0.18
C PRO A 32 18.98 -6.52 0.06
N GLY A 33 18.52 -6.58 1.31
CA GLY A 33 17.24 -6.05 1.74
C GLY A 33 17.17 -4.53 1.63
N ASP A 34 15.97 -3.99 1.77
CA ASP A 34 15.73 -2.54 1.80
C ASP A 34 15.76 -2.03 3.24
N PHE A 35 16.80 -1.28 3.60
CA PHE A 35 16.98 -0.73 4.94
C PHE A 35 15.87 0.25 5.38
N GLY A 36 15.17 0.88 4.42
CA GLY A 36 14.09 1.82 4.70
C GLY A 36 12.73 1.15 4.94
N GLY A 37 12.58 -0.10 4.57
CA GLY A 37 11.32 -0.86 4.66
C GLY A 37 10.19 -0.30 3.79
N TYR A 38 9.30 -1.16 3.36
CA TYR A 38 8.09 -0.81 2.58
C TYR A 38 6.80 -1.13 3.34
N CYS A 39 6.81 -1.08 4.68
CA CYS A 39 5.66 -1.43 5.51
C CYS A 39 4.39 -0.67 5.10
N LEU A 40 4.48 0.65 4.89
CA LEU A 40 3.36 1.46 4.46
C LEU A 40 2.85 1.06 3.07
N ALA A 41 3.76 0.82 2.12
CA ALA A 41 3.38 0.38 0.78
C ALA A 41 2.65 -0.97 0.81
N TRP A 42 3.10 -1.92 1.64
CA TRP A 42 2.41 -3.19 1.86
C TRP A 42 1.02 -3.01 2.47
N CYS A 43 0.87 -2.11 3.44
CA CYS A 43 -0.44 -1.79 4.03
C CYS A 43 -1.40 -1.21 2.98
N LEU A 44 -0.95 -0.25 2.18
CA LEU A 44 -1.75 0.36 1.13
C LEU A 44 -2.11 -0.63 0.03
N TRP A 45 -1.15 -1.47 -0.39
CA TRP A 45 -1.40 -2.54 -1.36
C TRP A 45 -2.47 -3.52 -0.87
N TYR A 46 -2.38 -3.96 0.39
CA TYR A 46 -3.37 -4.85 0.97
C TYR A 46 -4.73 -4.18 1.12
N LEU A 47 -4.78 -2.91 1.53
CA LEU A 47 -6.01 -2.14 1.63
C LEU A 47 -6.72 -2.03 0.27
N GLU A 48 -5.97 -1.68 -0.78
CA GLU A 48 -6.49 -1.62 -2.15
C GLU A 48 -7.06 -2.98 -2.60
N HIS A 49 -6.32 -4.07 -2.30
CA HIS A 49 -6.78 -5.43 -2.57
C HIS A 49 -8.06 -5.77 -1.82
N ARG A 50 -8.17 -5.34 -0.56
CA ARG A 50 -9.33 -5.56 0.29
C ARG A 50 -10.57 -4.86 -0.25
N ILE A 51 -10.42 -3.61 -0.68
CA ILE A 51 -11.52 -2.82 -1.27
C ILE A 51 -12.00 -3.46 -2.57
N LYS A 52 -11.08 -3.80 -3.47
CA LYS A 52 -11.42 -4.44 -4.76
C LYS A 52 -12.05 -5.83 -4.61
N ASN A 53 -11.78 -6.52 -3.53
CA ASN A 53 -12.19 -7.90 -3.29
C ASN A 53 -12.99 -8.05 -1.98
N TYR A 54 -13.87 -7.11 -1.69
CA TYR A 54 -14.61 -7.02 -0.43
C TYR A 54 -15.47 -8.26 -0.12
N LYS A 55 -15.85 -9.03 -1.14
CA LYS A 55 -16.65 -10.26 -1.00
C LYS A 55 -15.87 -11.42 -0.38
N PHE A 56 -14.54 -11.43 -0.46
CA PHE A 56 -13.73 -12.47 0.18
C PHE A 56 -13.55 -12.18 1.67
N SER A 57 -13.51 -13.26 2.48
CA SER A 57 -13.06 -13.10 3.87
C SER A 57 -11.60 -12.67 3.92
N ALA A 58 -11.17 -12.04 5.04
CA ALA A 58 -9.77 -11.62 5.20
C ALA A 58 -8.80 -12.80 5.04
N LYS A 59 -9.13 -13.98 5.60
CA LYS A 59 -8.35 -15.21 5.47
C LYS A 59 -8.17 -15.61 3.99
N GLN A 60 -9.26 -15.69 3.24
CA GLN A 60 -9.22 -16.05 1.83
C GLN A 60 -8.42 -15.05 1.00
N LEU A 61 -8.59 -13.75 1.27
CA LEU A 61 -7.87 -12.72 0.55
C LEU A 61 -6.37 -12.80 0.82
N ILE A 62 -5.94 -12.93 2.08
CA ILE A 62 -4.53 -13.05 2.44
C ILE A 62 -3.90 -14.28 1.78
N GLN A 63 -4.56 -15.44 1.88
CA GLN A 63 -4.06 -16.67 1.26
C GLN A 63 -3.89 -16.53 -0.25
N LYS A 64 -4.91 -16.02 -0.95
CA LYS A 64 -4.83 -15.76 -2.39
C LYS A 64 -3.74 -14.75 -2.76
N SER A 65 -3.57 -13.71 -1.94
CA SER A 65 -2.54 -12.69 -2.15
C SER A 65 -1.15 -13.28 -2.02
N ILE A 66 -0.87 -14.08 -0.99
CA ILE A 66 0.41 -14.76 -0.81
C ILE A 66 0.71 -15.70 -1.98
N THR A 67 -0.25 -16.55 -2.33
CA THR A 67 -0.09 -17.49 -3.46
C THR A 67 0.23 -16.74 -4.75
N LYS A 68 -0.50 -15.66 -5.04
CA LYS A 68 -0.28 -14.86 -6.25
C LYS A 68 1.10 -14.19 -6.26
N LEU A 69 1.53 -13.63 -5.13
CA LEU A 69 2.83 -12.98 -5.00
C LEU A 69 3.97 -13.98 -5.21
N LEU A 70 3.91 -15.14 -4.55
CA LEU A 70 4.95 -16.17 -4.65
C LEU A 70 5.00 -16.87 -6.01
N MET A 71 3.86 -16.97 -6.72
CA MET A 71 3.83 -17.58 -8.06
C MET A 71 4.25 -16.66 -9.19
N ARG A 72 4.00 -15.35 -9.07
CA ARG A 72 4.21 -14.38 -10.17
C ARG A 72 5.49 -13.58 -10.04
N GLU A 73 5.90 -13.33 -8.82
CA GLU A 73 6.98 -12.39 -8.53
C GLU A 73 8.20 -13.16 -8.02
N ASN A 74 9.16 -13.35 -8.90
CA ASN A 74 10.48 -13.88 -8.51
C ASN A 74 11.23 -12.94 -7.56
N ASN A 75 10.72 -11.70 -7.36
CA ASN A 75 11.34 -10.68 -6.54
C ASN A 75 10.26 -9.79 -5.88
N LEU A 76 9.88 -10.14 -4.67
CA LEU A 76 8.87 -9.39 -3.90
C LEU A 76 9.31 -7.95 -3.57
N ILE A 77 10.61 -7.69 -3.44
CA ILE A 77 11.12 -6.32 -3.24
C ILE A 77 10.92 -5.48 -4.48
N GLU A 78 11.25 -6.00 -5.64
CA GLU A 78 11.02 -5.27 -6.88
C GLU A 78 9.53 -4.96 -7.09
N PHE A 79 8.68 -5.92 -6.80
CA PHE A 79 7.25 -5.73 -6.82
C PHE A 79 6.81 -4.56 -5.93
N ILE A 80 7.20 -4.54 -4.65
CA ILE A 80 6.76 -3.49 -3.72
C ILE A 80 7.40 -2.13 -4.02
N ARG A 81 8.65 -2.11 -4.54
CA ARG A 81 9.29 -0.89 -5.05
C ARG A 81 8.51 -0.30 -6.22
N ASN A 82 8.12 -1.11 -7.19
CA ASN A 82 7.33 -0.68 -8.33
C ASN A 82 5.97 -0.16 -7.90
N TYR A 83 5.32 -0.81 -6.94
CA TYR A 83 4.07 -0.35 -6.37
C TYR A 83 4.25 1.00 -5.64
N ALA A 84 5.27 1.16 -4.80
CA ALA A 84 5.58 2.41 -4.11
C ALA A 84 5.86 3.55 -5.10
N ASN A 85 6.63 3.29 -6.15
CA ASN A 85 6.88 4.27 -7.23
C ASN A 85 5.58 4.68 -7.94
N GLN A 86 4.66 3.74 -8.14
CA GLN A 86 3.35 4.06 -8.74
C GLN A 86 2.50 4.93 -7.81
N LEU A 87 2.52 4.67 -6.51
CA LEU A 87 1.86 5.52 -5.50
C LEU A 87 2.41 6.95 -5.54
N ASP A 88 3.74 7.10 -5.61
CA ASP A 88 4.36 8.43 -5.68
C ASP A 88 4.01 9.18 -6.96
N LYS A 89 4.01 8.51 -8.11
CA LYS A 89 3.54 9.09 -9.38
C LYS A 89 2.09 9.57 -9.28
N ASN A 90 1.22 8.76 -8.68
CA ASN A 90 -0.19 9.12 -8.49
C ASN A 90 -0.32 10.33 -7.55
N ARG A 91 0.49 10.38 -6.48
CA ARG A 91 0.56 11.53 -5.57
C ARG A 91 0.96 12.81 -6.31
N LEU A 92 2.04 12.75 -7.09
CA LEU A 92 2.52 13.90 -7.85
C LEU A 92 1.48 14.40 -8.87
N LYS A 93 0.80 13.49 -9.55
CA LYS A 93 -0.29 13.83 -10.45
C LYS A 93 -1.44 14.51 -9.72
N LEU A 94 -1.84 14.00 -8.56
CA LEU A 94 -2.88 14.60 -7.72
C LEU A 94 -2.48 16.03 -7.32
N LEU A 95 -1.25 16.24 -6.82
CA LEU A 95 -0.77 17.55 -6.43
C LEU A 95 -0.80 18.54 -7.60
N GLU A 96 -0.42 18.10 -8.79
CA GLU A 96 -0.49 18.91 -10.02
C GLU A 96 -1.93 19.30 -10.36
N GLU A 97 -2.88 18.34 -10.31
CA GLU A 97 -4.29 18.60 -10.63
C GLU A 97 -4.94 19.61 -9.67
N ILE A 98 -4.47 19.68 -8.42
CA ILE A 98 -4.99 20.63 -7.42
C ILE A 98 -4.13 21.89 -7.25
N GLY A 99 -3.08 22.06 -8.09
CA GLY A 99 -2.24 23.27 -8.12
C GLY A 99 -1.25 23.38 -6.96
N ILE A 100 -0.90 22.29 -6.28
CA ILE A 100 0.13 22.28 -5.23
C ILE A 100 1.51 21.96 -5.86
N PRO A 101 2.58 22.73 -5.52
CA PRO A 101 3.91 22.51 -6.08
C PRO A 101 4.45 21.11 -5.82
N LYS A 102 4.99 20.45 -6.85
CA LYS A 102 5.54 19.08 -6.80
C LYS A 102 6.88 18.99 -6.07
N ASN A 103 7.60 20.08 -5.92
CA ASN A 103 8.95 20.14 -5.33
C ASN A 103 8.96 20.02 -3.79
N ARG A 104 7.82 19.72 -3.19
CA ARG A 104 7.74 19.42 -1.75
C ARG A 104 8.44 18.11 -1.44
N THR A 105 9.38 18.19 -0.51
CA THR A 105 9.95 16.99 0.09
C THR A 105 8.88 16.25 0.90
N SER A 106 8.98 14.93 0.98
CA SER A 106 8.04 14.06 1.73
C SER A 106 7.87 14.45 3.20
N ASN A 107 8.79 15.24 3.75
CA ASN A 107 8.79 15.67 5.15
C ASN A 107 8.07 17.01 5.38
N GLN A 108 7.65 17.71 4.34
CA GLN A 108 6.92 18.98 4.48
C GLN A 108 5.42 18.70 4.69
N LYS A 109 4.92 19.10 5.87
CA LYS A 109 3.49 19.05 6.16
C LYS A 109 2.72 20.01 5.25
N PHE A 110 1.53 19.60 4.83
CA PHE A 110 0.59 20.47 4.16
C PHE A 110 0.09 21.54 5.13
N ASN A 111 -0.15 22.75 4.63
CA ASN A 111 -0.83 23.76 5.42
C ASN A 111 -2.36 23.54 5.37
N SER A 112 -3.09 24.22 6.26
CA SER A 112 -4.54 24.01 6.40
C SER A 112 -5.33 24.27 5.10
N ASN A 113 -4.86 25.16 4.22
CA ASN A 113 -5.55 25.41 2.94
C ASN A 113 -5.29 24.29 1.94
N GLU A 114 -4.08 23.77 1.88
CA GLU A 114 -3.71 22.64 1.03
C GLU A 114 -4.43 21.36 1.47
N ASP A 115 -4.55 21.11 2.78
CA ASP A 115 -5.34 20.00 3.33
C ASP A 115 -6.81 20.07 2.87
N LYS A 116 -7.40 21.27 2.92
CA LYS A 116 -8.78 21.48 2.43
C LYS A 116 -8.91 21.23 0.94
N LEU A 117 -7.93 21.64 0.13
CA LEU A 117 -7.93 21.39 -1.32
C LEU A 117 -7.83 19.88 -1.62
N ILE A 118 -6.90 19.18 -0.96
CA ILE A 118 -6.76 17.72 -1.08
C ILE A 118 -8.05 17.02 -0.70
N PHE A 119 -8.63 17.37 0.45
CA PHE A 119 -9.87 16.78 0.93
C PHE A 119 -11.03 17.01 -0.04
N LYS A 120 -11.21 18.25 -0.51
CA LYS A 120 -12.25 18.59 -1.49
C LYS A 120 -12.10 17.79 -2.79
N TYR A 121 -10.88 17.65 -3.27
CA TYR A 121 -10.59 16.86 -4.48
C TYR A 121 -10.97 15.38 -4.29
N ILE A 122 -10.54 14.78 -3.17
CA ILE A 122 -10.83 13.37 -2.87
C ILE A 122 -12.33 13.13 -2.77
N ILE A 123 -13.05 13.97 -2.02
CA ILE A 123 -14.50 13.85 -1.89
C ILE A 123 -15.20 14.02 -3.23
N GLY A 124 -14.77 14.99 -4.05
CA GLY A 124 -15.30 15.17 -5.40
C GLY A 124 -15.15 13.93 -6.29
N LYS A 125 -14.02 13.23 -6.22
CA LYS A 125 -13.82 11.97 -6.97
C LYS A 125 -14.70 10.82 -6.47
N LEU A 126 -14.94 10.74 -5.16
CA LEU A 126 -15.77 9.69 -4.54
C LEU A 126 -17.26 9.86 -4.82
N THR A 127 -17.72 11.11 -5.02
CA THR A 127 -19.14 11.40 -5.26
C THR A 127 -19.56 11.28 -6.73
N ILE A 128 -18.61 11.17 -7.67
CA ILE A 128 -18.89 11.05 -9.12
C ILE A 128 -18.87 9.56 -9.57
N SER A 129 -18.47 8.66 -8.71
CA SER A 129 -18.45 7.20 -8.98
C SER A 129 -19.65 6.49 -8.37
#